data_a4d144a502728bb386cd495e267339a5
#
_entry.id   a4d144a502728bb386cd495e267339a5
#
_cell.length_a   1.000
_cell.length_b   1.000
_cell.length_c   1.000
_cell.angle_alpha   90.00
_cell.angle_beta   90.00
_cell.angle_gamma   90.00
#
_symmetry.space_group_name_H-M   'P 1'
#
loop_
_entity.id
_entity.type
_entity.pdbx_description
1 polymer ?
#
loop_
_entity_poly.entity_id
_entity_poly.type
_entity_poly.pdbx_seq_one_letter_code
_entity_poly.pdbx_strand_id
1 'polypeptide(L)'
;MVNEKVKEIIKDEPAFVKSTDLAAEKLGGKTLFCTDDFFAEKENLIKPGRGIFIEEKFTDRGKWMDGWESRRKRGAGHDWVVIQLATQGQITGLDIDTHFFLGNHPPFSSVEAVNLERNAVVEDWETVPWVEIVSKNSLDAGSHNYFEVKNPTIFTHVRLHIYPDGGVARFRVYGNVFIDWNKVSVNETIDLASVLWGASPLCCDDMFFSSMENLLMPGKGLNMGDGWETKRNRTPNNKDWVIIKLGIPGVIEKIIVDTAHFKGNYPDSCTIEACMSRNDDDVIAGKVEWVTLLPLQKLEADREHIFEHEISQKSVSSHVRLNIFPDGGVSRLRLMGKKQA
;
A
#
# COMPACT_ATOMS: atom_id res chain seq x y z
N MET A 1 30.87 -11.07 8.51
CA MET A 1 30.26 -11.78 9.67
C MET A 1 28.99 -11.03 10.01
N VAL A 2 27.85 -11.58 9.65
CA VAL A 2 26.53 -11.00 9.93
C VAL A 2 26.31 -11.09 11.45
N ASN A 3 26.00 -9.96 12.05
CA ASN A 3 25.85 -9.81 13.48
C ASN A 3 24.61 -10.59 13.97
N GLU A 4 24.80 -11.76 14.58
CA GLU A 4 23.76 -12.64 15.14
C GLU A 4 22.99 -12.07 16.34
N LYS A 5 22.99 -10.75 16.54
CA LYS A 5 22.43 -10.12 17.76
C LYS A 5 21.02 -9.55 17.65
N VAL A 6 20.39 -9.59 16.50
CA VAL A 6 18.99 -9.21 16.39
C VAL A 6 18.15 -10.47 16.15
N LYS A 7 17.79 -11.17 17.24
CA LYS A 7 16.64 -12.07 17.20
C LYS A 7 15.40 -11.20 17.03
N GLU A 8 14.97 -11.08 15.81
CA GLU A 8 13.67 -10.49 15.50
C GLU A 8 12.58 -11.29 16.24
N ILE A 9 11.85 -10.64 17.10
CA ILE A 9 10.62 -11.21 17.65
C ILE A 9 9.62 -11.13 16.51
N ILE A 10 9.50 -12.20 15.72
CA ILE A 10 8.45 -12.35 14.71
C ILE A 10 7.14 -12.48 15.49
N LYS A 11 6.47 -11.34 15.70
CA LYS A 11 5.07 -11.32 16.13
C LYS A 11 4.25 -11.81 14.92
N ASP A 12 3.30 -12.70 15.14
CA ASP A 12 2.34 -13.09 14.11
C ASP A 12 1.70 -11.83 13.53
N GLU A 13 1.80 -11.64 12.22
CA GLU A 13 1.26 -10.45 11.56
C GLU A 13 -0.26 -10.43 11.71
N PRO A 14 -0.83 -9.36 12.27
CA PRO A 14 -2.28 -9.25 12.41
C PRO A 14 -2.95 -9.08 11.04
N ALA A 15 -4.21 -9.51 10.94
CA ALA A 15 -4.94 -9.53 9.67
C ALA A 15 -5.03 -8.16 8.98
N PHE A 16 -5.02 -7.07 9.73
CA PHE A 16 -5.12 -5.71 9.18
C PHE A 16 -3.90 -5.30 8.33
N VAL A 17 -2.73 -5.95 8.48
CA VAL A 17 -1.53 -5.69 7.67
C VAL A 17 -1.78 -5.96 6.18
N LYS A 18 -2.77 -6.78 5.84
CA LYS A 18 -3.21 -7.03 4.47
C LYS A 18 -4.07 -5.91 3.87
N SER A 19 -4.49 -4.94 4.68
CA SER A 19 -5.23 -3.78 4.21
C SER A 19 -4.28 -2.75 3.57
N THR A 20 -4.85 -1.76 2.88
CA THR A 20 -4.07 -0.69 2.25
C THR A 20 -3.33 0.13 3.30
N ASP A 21 -2.02 0.36 3.13
CA ASP A 21 -1.29 1.37 3.90
C ASP A 21 -1.67 2.76 3.40
N LEU A 22 -2.62 3.39 4.08
CA LEU A 22 -3.17 4.69 3.72
C LEU A 22 -2.14 5.84 3.81
N ALA A 23 -1.05 5.65 4.57
CA ALA A 23 0.02 6.64 4.71
C ALA A 23 1.13 6.48 3.67
N ALA A 24 1.14 5.41 2.87
CA ALA A 24 2.22 5.10 1.96
C ALA A 24 2.54 6.27 0.99
N GLU A 25 3.83 6.64 0.91
CA GLU A 25 4.33 7.66 -0.03
C GLU A 25 3.96 7.31 -1.48
N LYS A 26 4.09 6.04 -1.86
CA LYS A 26 3.70 5.54 -3.20
C LYS A 26 2.25 5.82 -3.56
N LEU A 27 1.36 5.90 -2.58
CA LEU A 27 -0.05 6.24 -2.79
C LEU A 27 -0.29 7.74 -2.79
N GLY A 28 0.67 8.55 -2.38
CA GLY A 28 0.57 10.00 -2.24
C GLY A 28 0.41 10.47 -0.80
N GLY A 29 0.70 9.64 0.19
CA GLY A 29 0.85 10.04 1.59
C GLY A 29 1.99 11.06 1.75
N LYS A 30 1.88 11.97 2.71
CA LYS A 30 2.85 13.05 2.94
C LYS A 30 3.04 13.31 4.43
N THR A 31 4.28 13.48 4.84
CA THR A 31 4.60 14.06 6.14
C THR A 31 4.51 15.59 6.03
N LEU A 32 3.70 16.21 6.89
CA LEU A 32 3.44 17.66 6.79
C LEU A 32 4.24 18.48 7.80
N PHE A 33 4.38 17.99 9.01
CA PHE A 33 5.02 18.70 10.10
C PHE A 33 5.62 17.72 11.11
N CYS A 34 6.69 18.10 11.80
CA CYS A 34 7.18 17.45 13.00
C CYS A 34 7.78 18.50 13.96
N THR A 35 7.88 18.13 15.23
CA THR A 35 8.51 18.99 16.25
C THR A 35 10.02 19.01 16.15
N ASP A 36 10.64 17.89 15.75
CA ASP A 36 12.08 17.75 15.56
C ASP A 36 12.39 16.55 14.63
N ASP A 37 13.29 16.73 13.67
CA ASP A 37 13.80 15.69 12.77
C ASP A 37 15.32 15.85 12.53
N PHE A 38 16.02 16.32 13.56
CA PHE A 38 17.42 16.72 13.44
C PHE A 38 18.34 15.59 13.00
N PHE A 39 18.20 14.37 13.51
CA PHE A 39 19.07 13.26 13.15
C PHE A 39 18.63 12.53 11.89
N ALA A 40 17.33 12.35 11.69
CA ALA A 40 16.80 11.73 10.49
C ALA A 40 15.41 12.27 10.14
N GLU A 41 15.20 12.50 8.86
CA GLU A 41 14.05 13.21 8.29
C GLU A 41 12.75 12.43 8.47
N LYS A 42 11.66 13.14 8.81
CA LYS A 42 10.32 12.58 8.97
C LYS A 42 9.79 11.86 7.72
N GLU A 43 10.23 12.26 6.55
CA GLU A 43 9.85 11.68 5.25
C GLU A 43 10.16 10.19 5.16
N ASN A 44 11.14 9.71 5.91
CA ASN A 44 11.51 8.30 5.94
C ASN A 44 10.40 7.40 6.52
N LEU A 45 9.51 7.94 7.37
CA LEU A 45 8.44 7.18 8.02
C LEU A 45 7.51 6.45 7.05
N ILE A 46 7.22 7.05 5.91
CA ILE A 46 6.22 6.59 4.94
C ILE A 46 6.83 5.99 3.67
N LYS A 47 8.16 5.90 3.60
CA LYS A 47 8.87 5.27 2.48
C LYS A 47 8.52 3.79 2.33
N PRO A 48 8.58 3.24 1.11
CA PRO A 48 8.35 1.83 0.88
C PRO A 48 9.42 0.96 1.55
N GLY A 49 9.04 -0.28 1.80
CA GLY A 49 9.91 -1.27 2.44
C GLY A 49 10.18 -1.00 3.91
N ARG A 50 10.95 -1.87 4.52
CA ARG A 50 11.43 -1.74 5.89
C ARG A 50 12.69 -0.88 5.93
N GLY A 51 12.98 -0.27 7.08
CA GLY A 51 14.21 0.48 7.28
C GLY A 51 15.46 -0.35 6.99
N ILE A 52 16.48 0.27 6.40
CA ILE A 52 17.79 -0.37 6.13
C ILE A 52 18.86 0.23 7.03
N PHE A 53 19.93 -0.52 7.24
CA PHE A 53 21.07 -0.06 8.04
C PHE A 53 22.36 -0.19 7.23
N ILE A 54 23.12 0.91 7.18
CA ILE A 54 24.43 0.94 6.52
C ILE A 54 25.46 1.33 7.57
N GLU A 55 26.29 0.37 7.97
CA GLU A 55 27.19 0.50 9.12
C GLU A 55 28.19 1.68 9.00
N GLU A 56 28.69 1.93 7.81
CA GLU A 56 29.71 2.97 7.59
C GLU A 56 29.15 4.31 7.13
N LYS A 57 27.80 4.47 7.07
CA LYS A 57 27.19 5.69 6.62
C LYS A 57 26.95 6.67 7.77
N PHE A 58 27.46 7.90 7.59
CA PHE A 58 27.30 9.01 8.52
C PHE A 58 26.82 10.25 7.78
N THR A 59 26.21 11.15 8.53
CA THR A 59 25.84 12.50 8.10
C THR A 59 26.61 13.52 8.96
N ASP A 60 26.50 14.79 8.65
CA ASP A 60 27.04 15.88 9.47
C ASP A 60 26.43 15.93 10.88
N ARG A 61 25.33 15.22 11.10
CA ARG A 61 24.58 15.17 12.35
C ARG A 61 24.78 13.88 13.14
N GLY A 62 25.58 12.94 12.62
CA GLY A 62 25.89 11.67 13.29
C GLY A 62 25.68 10.44 12.43
N LYS A 63 25.43 9.30 13.06
CA LYS A 63 25.14 8.03 12.38
C LYS A 63 23.90 8.18 11.51
N TRP A 64 23.99 7.78 10.25
CA TRP A 64 22.82 7.77 9.37
C TRP A 64 21.84 6.66 9.78
N MET A 65 20.59 7.02 9.94
CA MET A 65 19.48 6.09 10.24
C MET A 65 18.39 6.23 9.18
N ASP A 66 17.83 5.10 8.73
CA ASP A 66 16.71 5.08 7.79
C ASP A 66 15.37 5.06 8.55
N GLY A 67 15.00 6.23 9.02
CA GLY A 67 13.80 6.46 9.82
C GLY A 67 13.67 7.95 10.15
N TRP A 68 12.72 8.28 10.99
CA TRP A 68 12.59 9.59 11.64
C TRP A 68 13.26 9.52 13.00
N GLU A 69 14.15 10.49 13.31
CA GLU A 69 14.82 10.52 14.59
C GLU A 69 14.98 11.96 15.10
N SER A 70 14.41 12.21 16.28
CA SER A 70 14.48 13.50 16.97
C SER A 70 15.67 13.55 17.96
N ARG A 71 16.05 14.75 18.36
CA ARG A 71 17.07 14.97 19.40
C ARG A 71 16.56 14.53 20.76
N ARG A 72 17.50 14.08 21.59
CA ARG A 72 17.20 13.79 23.00
C ARG A 72 16.63 15.03 23.69
N LYS A 73 15.41 14.90 24.18
CA LYS A 73 14.71 15.95 24.91
C LYS A 73 15.19 15.99 26.36
N ARG A 74 15.76 17.14 26.74
CA ARG A 74 16.30 17.35 28.08
C ARG A 74 15.36 18.11 29.01
N GLY A 75 14.19 18.50 28.52
CA GLY A 75 13.13 19.22 29.25
C GLY A 75 11.82 18.46 29.19
N ALA A 76 10.77 19.07 29.71
CA ALA A 76 9.41 18.55 29.61
C ALA A 76 8.92 18.56 28.13
N GLY A 77 7.96 17.67 27.83
CA GLY A 77 7.35 17.54 26.52
C GLY A 77 7.73 16.24 25.83
N HIS A 78 7.32 16.14 24.57
CA HIS A 78 7.56 14.97 23.71
C HIS A 78 7.56 15.41 22.25
N ASP A 79 7.97 14.54 21.34
CA ASP A 79 7.98 14.82 19.91
C ASP A 79 6.82 14.16 19.20
N TRP A 80 6.42 14.77 18.08
CA TRP A 80 5.32 14.27 17.25
C TRP A 80 5.47 14.69 15.79
N VAL A 81 4.80 13.95 14.92
CA VAL A 81 4.79 14.17 13.48
C VAL A 81 3.37 14.06 12.94
N VAL A 82 3.01 14.91 11.97
CA VAL A 82 1.73 14.88 11.26
C VAL A 82 1.93 14.30 9.88
N ILE A 83 1.07 13.35 9.53
CA ILE A 83 1.03 12.69 8.23
C ILE A 83 -0.35 12.85 7.61
N GLN A 84 -0.39 13.36 6.38
CA GLN A 84 -1.56 13.32 5.52
C GLN A 84 -1.65 11.95 4.86
N LEU A 85 -2.78 11.28 4.99
CA LEU A 85 -3.05 10.04 4.30
C LEU A 85 -3.17 10.27 2.79
N ALA A 86 -2.77 9.30 2.00
CA ALA A 86 -2.88 9.33 0.53
C ALA A 86 -4.32 9.48 0.07
N THR A 87 -5.22 8.87 0.80
CA THR A 87 -6.67 8.96 0.64
C THR A 87 -7.36 8.88 1.99
N GLN A 88 -8.57 9.36 2.08
CA GLN A 88 -9.38 9.17 3.29
C GLN A 88 -9.77 7.71 3.46
N GLY A 89 -9.83 7.25 4.69
CA GLY A 89 -10.18 5.86 4.98
C GLY A 89 -10.50 5.60 6.44
N GLN A 90 -11.09 4.44 6.68
CA GLN A 90 -11.27 3.88 8.01
C GLN A 90 -9.97 3.18 8.41
N ILE A 91 -9.33 3.64 9.45
CA ILE A 91 -8.09 3.02 9.97
C ILE A 91 -8.47 1.76 10.75
N THR A 92 -7.86 0.62 10.42
CA THR A 92 -8.08 -0.67 11.09
C THR A 92 -6.90 -1.13 11.92
N GLY A 93 -5.71 -0.59 11.64
CA GLY A 93 -4.52 -0.90 12.42
C GLY A 93 -3.32 -0.02 12.06
N LEU A 94 -2.34 -0.04 12.92
CA LEU A 94 -1.11 0.73 12.80
C LEU A 94 0.09 -0.19 13.04
N ASP A 95 1.22 0.14 12.39
CA ASP A 95 2.52 -0.43 12.68
C ASP A 95 3.52 0.70 12.93
N ILE A 96 4.10 0.72 14.13
CA ILE A 96 5.20 1.61 14.49
C ILE A 96 6.47 0.76 14.52
N ASP A 97 7.18 0.71 13.39
CA ASP A 97 8.39 -0.09 13.23
C ASP A 97 9.61 0.67 13.76
N THR A 98 10.24 0.10 14.78
CA THR A 98 11.46 0.63 15.40
C THR A 98 12.71 -0.09 14.89
N HIS A 99 12.67 -0.72 13.71
CA HIS A 99 13.76 -1.49 13.15
C HIS A 99 15.08 -0.71 13.13
N PHE A 100 16.15 -1.33 13.61
CA PHE A 100 17.48 -0.73 13.87
C PHE A 100 17.56 0.35 14.95
N PHE A 101 16.46 0.83 15.52
CA PHE A 101 16.47 1.72 16.67
C PHE A 101 16.47 0.90 17.98
N LEU A 102 17.64 0.35 18.32
CA LEU A 102 17.77 -0.60 19.44
C LEU A 102 17.93 0.10 20.79
N GLY A 103 18.69 1.20 20.84
CA GLY A 103 18.97 1.94 22.07
C GLY A 103 18.35 3.34 22.10
N ASN A 104 17.84 3.79 20.97
CA ASN A 104 17.30 5.13 20.73
C ASN A 104 15.85 5.10 20.21
N HIS A 105 15.15 3.96 20.32
CA HIS A 105 13.70 3.91 20.09
C HIS A 105 12.95 4.65 21.19
N PRO A 106 11.79 5.27 20.90
CA PRO A 106 10.98 5.89 21.93
C PRO A 106 10.37 4.81 22.84
N PRO A 107 10.42 4.96 24.18
CA PRO A 107 9.82 3.99 25.08
C PRO A 107 8.30 3.85 24.96
N PHE A 108 7.62 4.92 24.53
CA PHE A 108 6.16 4.94 24.39
C PHE A 108 5.74 5.75 23.17
N SER A 109 4.56 5.43 22.66
CA SER A 109 3.90 6.19 21.61
C SER A 109 2.38 6.28 21.83
N SER A 110 1.74 7.24 21.19
CA SER A 110 0.28 7.32 20.99
C SER A 110 -0.03 7.85 19.61
N VAL A 111 -1.25 7.62 19.13
CA VAL A 111 -1.66 8.11 17.81
C VAL A 111 -3.03 8.75 17.88
N GLU A 112 -3.14 9.90 17.25
CA GLU A 112 -4.38 10.63 17.05
C GLU A 112 -4.68 10.73 15.55
N ALA A 113 -5.94 10.94 15.21
CA ALA A 113 -6.39 11.11 13.83
C ALA A 113 -7.43 12.22 13.72
N VAL A 114 -7.55 12.79 12.52
CA VAL A 114 -8.55 13.82 12.24
C VAL A 114 -9.00 13.74 10.78
N ASN A 115 -10.23 14.20 10.53
CA ASN A 115 -10.75 14.39 9.19
C ASN A 115 -10.73 15.89 8.84
N LEU A 116 -9.83 16.27 7.92
CA LEU A 116 -9.72 17.62 7.38
C LEU A 116 -9.90 17.57 5.86
N GLU A 117 -10.23 18.70 5.26
CA GLU A 117 -10.14 18.82 3.81
C GLU A 117 -8.71 18.56 3.34
N ARG A 118 -8.55 17.86 2.22
CA ARG A 118 -7.23 17.42 1.74
C ARG A 118 -6.22 18.55 1.53
N ASN A 119 -6.71 19.73 1.18
CA ASN A 119 -5.89 20.93 0.94
C ASN A 119 -6.03 21.96 2.07
N ALA A 120 -6.51 21.56 3.24
CA ALA A 120 -6.62 22.46 4.38
C ALA A 120 -5.24 23.05 4.73
N VAL A 121 -5.18 24.37 4.82
CA VAL A 121 -4.01 25.07 5.36
C VAL A 121 -4.18 25.14 6.87
N VAL A 122 -3.31 24.45 7.60
CA VAL A 122 -3.31 24.43 9.06
C VAL A 122 -2.15 25.28 9.55
N GLU A 123 -2.48 26.39 10.20
CA GLU A 123 -1.48 27.33 10.76
C GLU A 123 -0.85 26.77 12.04
N ASP A 124 -1.64 26.09 12.87
CA ASP A 124 -1.19 25.49 14.12
C ASP A 124 -1.81 24.11 14.31
N TRP A 125 -0.96 23.08 14.23
CA TRP A 125 -1.37 21.69 14.40
C TRP A 125 -1.77 21.33 15.85
N GLU A 126 -1.42 22.13 16.84
CA GLU A 126 -1.85 21.90 18.22
C GLU A 126 -3.33 22.25 18.44
N THR A 127 -3.89 23.17 17.66
CA THR A 127 -5.28 23.62 17.78
C THR A 127 -6.28 22.73 17.04
N VAL A 128 -5.81 21.77 16.23
CA VAL A 128 -6.67 20.86 15.47
C VAL A 128 -7.41 19.91 16.44
N PRO A 129 -8.71 19.63 16.20
CA PRO A 129 -9.52 18.77 17.06
C PRO A 129 -9.18 17.28 16.83
N TRP A 130 -8.01 16.85 17.26
CA TRP A 130 -7.54 15.49 17.15
C TRP A 130 -8.37 14.51 17.98
N VAL A 131 -8.56 13.30 17.48
CA VAL A 131 -9.21 12.19 18.17
C VAL A 131 -8.15 11.13 18.44
N GLU A 132 -7.96 10.75 19.69
CA GLU A 132 -7.08 9.65 20.07
C GLU A 132 -7.63 8.33 19.49
N ILE A 133 -6.82 7.62 18.70
CA ILE A 133 -7.17 6.32 18.12
C ILE A 133 -6.32 5.18 18.70
N VAL A 134 -5.13 5.49 19.21
CA VAL A 134 -4.29 4.59 20.02
C VAL A 134 -3.75 5.40 21.20
N SER A 135 -4.13 4.99 22.41
CA SER A 135 -3.63 5.59 23.65
C SER A 135 -2.14 5.31 23.84
N LYS A 136 -1.54 5.97 24.83
CA LYS A 136 -0.11 5.80 25.11
C LYS A 136 0.23 4.37 25.51
N ASN A 137 1.05 3.70 24.68
CA ASN A 137 1.52 2.33 24.85
C ASN A 137 3.04 2.27 24.73
N SER A 138 3.64 1.24 25.35
CA SER A 138 5.07 0.95 25.21
C SER A 138 5.39 0.45 23.79
N LEU A 139 6.61 0.77 23.35
CA LEU A 139 7.20 0.21 22.13
C LEU A 139 8.35 -0.72 22.47
N ASP A 140 8.46 -1.80 21.71
CA ASP A 140 9.62 -2.70 21.72
C ASP A 140 10.69 -2.18 20.76
N ALA A 141 11.96 -2.30 21.15
CA ALA A 141 13.10 -1.92 20.31
C ALA A 141 13.30 -2.86 19.12
N GLY A 142 13.66 -2.33 17.96
CA GLY A 142 14.03 -3.10 16.79
C GLY A 142 12.90 -3.97 16.20
N SER A 143 11.65 -3.65 16.47
CA SER A 143 10.49 -4.51 16.26
C SER A 143 9.36 -3.79 15.53
N HIS A 144 8.49 -4.56 14.88
CA HIS A 144 7.15 -4.13 14.55
C HIS A 144 6.31 -4.00 15.84
N ASN A 145 5.63 -2.88 15.99
CA ASN A 145 4.70 -2.62 17.10
C ASN A 145 3.32 -2.39 16.50
N TYR A 146 2.51 -3.45 16.52
CA TYR A 146 1.17 -3.47 15.92
C TYR A 146 0.09 -3.04 16.91
N PHE A 147 -0.83 -2.16 16.46
CA PHE A 147 -1.96 -1.67 17.24
C PHE A 147 -3.24 -1.78 16.42
N GLU A 148 -4.20 -2.55 16.90
CA GLU A 148 -5.54 -2.62 16.30
C GLU A 148 -6.32 -1.34 16.59
N VAL A 149 -7.01 -0.80 15.59
CA VAL A 149 -7.87 0.38 15.72
C VAL A 149 -9.32 -0.01 15.44
N LYS A 150 -10.21 0.25 16.42
CA LYS A 150 -11.64 -0.09 16.34
C LYS A 150 -12.55 1.13 16.13
N ASN A 151 -11.99 2.23 15.62
CA ASN A 151 -12.74 3.45 15.38
C ASN A 151 -13.34 3.43 13.97
N PRO A 152 -14.67 3.55 13.79
CA PRO A 152 -15.32 3.51 12.48
C PRO A 152 -15.21 4.83 11.70
N THR A 153 -14.67 5.87 12.31
CA THR A 153 -14.57 7.19 11.70
C THR A 153 -13.62 7.19 10.49
N ILE A 154 -13.96 7.97 9.48
CA ILE A 154 -13.11 8.19 8.31
C ILE A 154 -12.13 9.33 8.62
N PHE A 155 -10.85 9.07 8.41
CA PHE A 155 -9.78 10.03 8.68
C PHE A 155 -8.99 10.36 7.41
N THR A 156 -8.35 11.53 7.43
CA THR A 156 -7.49 12.04 6.36
C THR A 156 -6.08 12.35 6.83
N HIS A 157 -5.89 12.53 8.13
CA HIS A 157 -4.60 12.83 8.77
C HIS A 157 -4.43 12.04 10.05
N VAL A 158 -3.18 11.73 10.37
CA VAL A 158 -2.77 11.12 11.63
C VAL A 158 -1.63 11.90 12.26
N ARG A 159 -1.55 11.90 13.59
CA ARG A 159 -0.46 12.45 14.37
C ARG A 159 0.15 11.36 15.24
N LEU A 160 1.40 10.99 14.98
CA LEU A 160 2.17 10.06 15.77
C LEU A 160 2.94 10.83 16.83
N HIS A 161 2.74 10.50 18.09
CA HIS A 161 3.50 10.99 19.23
C HIS A 161 4.51 9.94 19.68
N ILE A 162 5.71 10.38 20.03
CA ILE A 162 6.77 9.58 20.65
C ILE A 162 7.19 10.21 21.98
N TYR A 163 7.43 9.40 22.99
CA TYR A 163 7.68 9.89 24.35
C TYR A 163 8.98 9.34 24.93
N PRO A 164 9.91 10.23 25.40
CA PRO A 164 9.91 11.68 25.17
C PRO A 164 10.42 12.07 23.78
N ASP A 165 11.30 11.25 23.20
CA ASP A 165 12.04 11.41 21.95
C ASP A 165 12.48 10.03 21.45
N GLY A 166 13.14 9.99 20.29
CA GLY A 166 13.75 8.77 19.76
C GLY A 166 13.61 8.64 18.28
N GLY A 167 13.81 7.39 17.79
CA GLY A 167 13.74 7.06 16.39
C GLY A 167 12.72 5.98 16.06
N VAL A 168 12.03 6.18 14.94
CA VAL A 168 11.05 5.24 14.32
C VAL A 168 11.43 5.03 12.87
N ALA A 169 11.64 3.78 12.46
CA ALA A 169 12.04 3.44 11.10
C ALA A 169 10.91 3.68 10.11
N ARG A 170 9.72 3.15 10.40
CA ARG A 170 8.53 3.29 9.54
C ARG A 170 7.28 3.45 10.39
N PHE A 171 6.30 4.13 9.81
CA PHE A 171 4.96 4.21 10.36
C PHE A 171 3.96 3.87 9.27
N ARG A 172 3.17 2.80 9.49
CA ARG A 172 2.15 2.32 8.55
C ARG A 172 0.77 2.54 9.14
N VAL A 173 -0.15 2.96 8.29
CA VAL A 173 -1.54 3.22 8.66
C VAL A 173 -2.43 2.35 7.78
N TYR A 174 -2.74 1.17 8.27
CA TYR A 174 -3.55 0.20 7.54
C TYR A 174 -5.03 0.49 7.67
N GLY A 175 -5.75 0.38 6.56
CA GLY A 175 -7.17 0.63 6.58
C GLY A 175 -7.88 0.42 5.26
N ASN A 176 -9.18 0.68 5.30
CA ASN A 176 -10.06 0.60 4.14
C ASN A 176 -10.23 1.98 3.52
N VAL A 177 -9.92 2.08 2.25
CA VAL A 177 -10.17 3.31 1.48
C VAL A 177 -11.66 3.64 1.49
N PHE A 178 -11.99 4.88 1.78
CA PHE A 178 -13.37 5.36 1.73
C PHE A 178 -13.59 6.28 0.54
N ILE A 179 -14.56 5.95 -0.28
CA ILE A 179 -15.00 6.76 -1.41
C ILE A 179 -16.47 7.12 -1.23
N ASP A 180 -16.77 8.41 -1.28
CA ASP A 180 -18.17 8.87 -1.36
C ASP A 180 -18.67 8.70 -2.81
N TRP A 181 -19.17 7.51 -3.10
CA TRP A 181 -19.63 7.15 -4.44
C TRP A 181 -20.78 7.98 -4.95
N ASN A 182 -21.49 8.72 -4.06
CA ASN A 182 -22.54 9.65 -4.48
C ASN A 182 -21.98 10.89 -5.17
N LYS A 183 -20.72 11.25 -4.88
CA LYS A 183 -20.01 12.37 -5.50
C LYS A 183 -19.33 12.03 -6.81
N VAL A 184 -19.20 10.73 -7.15
CA VAL A 184 -18.61 10.28 -8.40
C VAL A 184 -19.71 10.13 -9.44
N SER A 185 -19.57 10.81 -10.59
CA SER A 185 -20.56 10.72 -11.67
C SER A 185 -20.59 9.30 -12.27
N VAL A 186 -21.78 8.81 -12.64
CA VAL A 186 -21.92 7.54 -13.38
C VAL A 186 -21.30 7.59 -14.80
N ASN A 187 -21.07 8.80 -15.32
CA ASN A 187 -20.42 8.99 -16.61
C ASN A 187 -18.90 9.20 -16.49
N GLU A 188 -18.37 9.31 -15.27
CA GLU A 188 -16.95 9.48 -15.04
C GLU A 188 -16.22 8.17 -15.29
N THR A 189 -15.16 8.23 -16.11
CA THR A 189 -14.27 7.09 -16.33
C THR A 189 -13.19 7.10 -15.27
N ILE A 190 -13.15 6.04 -14.47
CA ILE A 190 -12.18 5.84 -13.38
C ILE A 190 -11.41 4.54 -13.61
N ASP A 191 -10.26 4.39 -12.95
CA ASP A 191 -9.55 3.11 -12.89
C ASP A 191 -10.17 2.24 -11.79
N LEU A 192 -11.06 1.34 -12.19
CA LEU A 192 -11.77 0.43 -11.28
C LEU A 192 -10.82 -0.53 -10.53
N ALA A 193 -9.59 -0.74 -11.02
CA ALA A 193 -8.56 -1.54 -10.37
C ALA A 193 -7.60 -0.72 -9.49
N SER A 194 -7.75 0.58 -9.41
CA SER A 194 -6.85 1.38 -8.59
C SER A 194 -7.14 1.24 -7.09
N VAL A 195 -6.08 1.02 -6.31
CA VAL A 195 -6.17 1.03 -4.83
C VAL A 195 -6.73 2.35 -4.30
N LEU A 196 -6.49 3.49 -4.99
CA LEU A 196 -7.04 4.80 -4.60
C LEU A 196 -8.56 4.89 -4.77
N TRP A 197 -9.16 4.00 -5.56
CA TRP A 197 -10.60 3.82 -5.70
C TRP A 197 -11.13 2.64 -4.88
N GLY A 198 -10.30 2.06 -3.99
CA GLY A 198 -10.70 1.00 -3.08
C GLY A 198 -10.59 -0.42 -3.66
N ALA A 199 -9.96 -0.58 -4.84
CA ALA A 199 -9.65 -1.90 -5.35
C ALA A 199 -8.57 -2.59 -4.50
N SER A 200 -8.62 -3.90 -4.44
CA SER A 200 -7.65 -4.71 -3.72
C SER A 200 -7.38 -6.04 -4.43
N PRO A 201 -6.13 -6.52 -4.47
CA PRO A 201 -5.87 -7.89 -4.86
C PRO A 201 -6.33 -8.82 -3.73
N LEU A 202 -6.97 -9.93 -4.08
CA LEU A 202 -7.47 -10.91 -3.11
C LEU A 202 -6.51 -12.07 -2.91
N CYS A 203 -6.03 -12.64 -4.00
CA CYS A 203 -5.09 -13.75 -4.01
C CYS A 203 -4.46 -13.92 -5.40
N CYS A 204 -3.32 -14.61 -5.42
CA CYS A 204 -2.65 -15.06 -6.62
C CYS A 204 -2.11 -16.49 -6.39
N ASP A 205 -1.69 -17.15 -7.42
CA ASP A 205 -1.02 -18.45 -7.30
C ASP A 205 0.48 -18.32 -7.02
N ASP A 206 1.13 -17.27 -7.51
CA ASP A 206 2.55 -17.01 -7.26
C ASP A 206 2.85 -15.51 -7.22
N MET A 207 3.73 -15.10 -6.30
CA MET A 207 4.31 -13.75 -6.20
C MET A 207 5.74 -13.82 -5.64
N PHE A 208 6.51 -14.77 -6.15
CA PHE A 208 7.81 -15.12 -5.59
C PHE A 208 8.82 -13.97 -5.61
N PHE A 209 8.89 -13.20 -6.69
CA PHE A 209 9.85 -12.09 -6.81
C PHE A 209 9.29 -10.75 -6.34
N SER A 210 8.02 -10.48 -6.63
CA SER A 210 7.39 -9.23 -6.20
C SER A 210 5.87 -9.35 -6.09
N SER A 211 5.31 -8.54 -5.21
CA SER A 211 3.95 -8.65 -4.69
C SER A 211 2.87 -8.25 -5.67
N MET A 212 1.72 -8.93 -5.61
CA MET A 212 0.53 -8.64 -6.43
C MET A 212 -0.07 -7.25 -6.15
N GLU A 213 0.12 -6.68 -4.96
CA GLU A 213 -0.35 -5.35 -4.57
C GLU A 213 0.22 -4.25 -5.48
N ASN A 214 1.42 -4.47 -6.03
CA ASN A 214 2.08 -3.51 -6.91
C ASN A 214 1.30 -3.25 -8.22
N LEU A 215 0.52 -4.24 -8.71
CA LEU A 215 -0.30 -4.08 -9.92
C LEU A 215 -1.24 -2.88 -9.87
N LEU A 216 -1.79 -2.59 -8.68
CA LEU A 216 -2.86 -1.61 -8.49
C LEU A 216 -2.36 -0.24 -8.03
N MET A 217 -1.03 -0.11 -7.81
CA MET A 217 -0.41 1.14 -7.36
C MET A 217 -0.55 2.24 -8.41
N PRO A 218 -0.73 3.51 -8.01
CA PRO A 218 -0.82 4.62 -8.94
C PRO A 218 0.52 4.85 -9.68
N GLY A 219 0.45 5.58 -10.78
CA GLY A 219 1.62 5.92 -11.58
C GLY A 219 2.26 4.74 -12.31
N LYS A 220 3.48 4.95 -12.79
CA LYS A 220 4.30 3.91 -13.45
C LYS A 220 5.17 3.19 -12.43
N GLY A 221 5.51 1.93 -12.72
CA GLY A 221 6.51 1.20 -11.95
C GLY A 221 7.87 1.89 -12.00
N LEU A 222 8.65 1.79 -10.93
CA LEU A 222 10.01 2.37 -10.83
C LEU A 222 11.08 1.39 -11.32
N ASN A 223 10.84 0.10 -11.15
CA ASN A 223 11.71 -1.01 -11.53
C ASN A 223 10.89 -2.33 -11.51
N MET A 224 11.52 -3.47 -11.79
CA MET A 224 10.85 -4.78 -11.76
C MET A 224 10.23 -5.11 -10.39
N GLY A 225 10.95 -4.84 -9.29
CA GLY A 225 10.45 -5.09 -7.93
C GLY A 225 9.21 -4.27 -7.55
N ASP A 226 8.85 -3.28 -8.36
CA ASP A 226 7.64 -2.47 -8.20
C ASP A 226 6.48 -2.95 -9.09
N GLY A 227 6.56 -4.16 -9.65
CA GLY A 227 5.47 -4.87 -10.34
C GLY A 227 5.08 -6.14 -9.60
N TRP A 228 4.20 -6.93 -10.17
CA TRP A 228 3.93 -8.31 -9.79
C TRP A 228 4.78 -9.24 -10.63
N GLU A 229 5.55 -10.13 -10.01
CA GLU A 229 6.42 -11.05 -10.73
C GLU A 229 6.39 -12.44 -10.11
N THR A 230 6.04 -13.42 -10.95
CA THR A 230 5.99 -14.83 -10.59
C THR A 230 7.33 -15.51 -10.87
N LYS A 231 7.58 -16.64 -10.21
CA LYS A 231 8.73 -17.48 -10.52
C LYS A 231 8.58 -18.14 -11.89
N ARG A 232 9.72 -18.39 -12.53
CA ARG A 232 9.73 -19.14 -13.78
C ARG A 232 9.20 -20.56 -13.59
N ASN A 233 8.15 -20.90 -14.35
CA ASN A 233 7.52 -22.20 -14.35
C ASN A 233 7.72 -22.91 -15.70
N ARG A 234 8.35 -24.10 -15.68
CA ARG A 234 8.63 -24.90 -16.87
C ARG A 234 7.57 -25.97 -17.16
N THR A 235 6.49 -26.00 -16.39
CA THR A 235 5.38 -26.91 -16.64
C THR A 235 4.72 -26.56 -17.97
N PRO A 236 4.54 -27.49 -18.90
CA PRO A 236 3.86 -27.23 -20.15
C PRO A 236 2.46 -26.65 -19.91
N ASN A 237 2.09 -25.63 -20.68
CA ASN A 237 0.81 -24.91 -20.59
C ASN A 237 0.53 -24.27 -19.22
N ASN A 238 1.60 -23.90 -18.48
CA ASN A 238 1.45 -23.15 -17.26
C ASN A 238 0.73 -21.83 -17.50
N LYS A 239 -0.02 -21.39 -16.52
CA LYS A 239 -0.53 -20.03 -16.39
C LYS A 239 -0.47 -19.61 -14.93
N ASP A 240 -0.02 -18.40 -14.71
CA ASP A 240 -0.13 -17.79 -13.40
C ASP A 240 -1.27 -16.77 -13.41
N TRP A 241 -1.83 -16.50 -12.25
CA TRP A 241 -3.02 -15.67 -12.15
C TRP A 241 -3.07 -14.85 -10.87
N VAL A 242 -3.83 -13.74 -10.94
CA VAL A 242 -4.17 -12.91 -9.78
C VAL A 242 -5.64 -12.52 -9.86
N ILE A 243 -6.33 -12.59 -8.71
CA ILE A 243 -7.72 -12.15 -8.57
C ILE A 243 -7.74 -10.78 -7.88
N ILE A 244 -8.48 -9.85 -8.49
CA ILE A 244 -8.60 -8.47 -8.04
C ILE A 244 -10.08 -8.16 -7.81
N LYS A 245 -10.40 -7.64 -6.64
CA LYS A 245 -11.66 -6.98 -6.35
C LYS A 245 -11.61 -5.55 -6.85
N LEU A 246 -12.60 -5.15 -7.63
CA LEU A 246 -12.74 -3.76 -8.08
C LEU A 246 -13.19 -2.85 -6.93
N GLY A 247 -12.81 -1.59 -6.98
CA GLY A 247 -13.22 -0.61 -5.96
C GLY A 247 -14.72 -0.40 -5.87
N ILE A 248 -15.42 -0.58 -6.97
CA ILE A 248 -16.87 -0.62 -7.09
C ILE A 248 -17.25 -1.50 -8.29
N PRO A 249 -18.41 -2.19 -8.26
CA PRO A 249 -18.91 -2.85 -9.46
C PRO A 249 -19.11 -1.85 -10.60
N GLY A 250 -18.60 -2.21 -11.79
CA GLY A 250 -18.65 -1.33 -12.94
C GLY A 250 -18.44 -2.03 -14.27
N VAL A 251 -18.57 -1.25 -15.34
CA VAL A 251 -18.34 -1.71 -16.71
C VAL A 251 -16.95 -1.26 -17.17
N ILE A 252 -16.10 -2.20 -17.52
CA ILE A 252 -14.75 -1.96 -18.00
C ILE A 252 -14.81 -1.64 -19.49
N GLU A 253 -14.26 -0.49 -19.88
CA GLU A 253 -14.27 0.02 -21.25
C GLU A 253 -12.89 -0.01 -21.91
N LYS A 254 -11.81 0.02 -21.10
CA LYS A 254 -10.42 0.01 -21.55
C LYS A 254 -9.54 -0.72 -20.54
N ILE A 255 -8.65 -1.55 -21.04
CA ILE A 255 -7.70 -2.33 -20.25
C ILE A 255 -6.28 -1.90 -20.62
N ILE A 256 -5.42 -1.70 -19.64
CA ILE A 256 -4.00 -1.45 -19.82
C ILE A 256 -3.22 -2.49 -19.03
N VAL A 257 -2.43 -3.31 -19.74
CA VAL A 257 -1.46 -4.24 -19.16
C VAL A 257 -0.07 -3.70 -19.44
N ASP A 258 0.65 -3.29 -18.40
CA ASP A 258 1.96 -2.67 -18.53
C ASP A 258 3.05 -3.65 -18.11
N THR A 259 3.97 -3.96 -19.05
CA THR A 259 5.16 -4.80 -18.82
C THR A 259 6.43 -3.95 -18.63
N ALA A 260 6.30 -2.66 -18.32
CA ALA A 260 7.46 -1.78 -18.11
C ALA A 260 8.47 -2.40 -17.14
N HIS A 261 9.75 -2.28 -17.49
CA HIS A 261 10.92 -2.87 -16.83
C HIS A 261 11.12 -4.39 -17.03
N PHE A 262 10.09 -5.15 -17.43
CA PHE A 262 10.19 -6.59 -17.69
C PHE A 262 10.66 -6.82 -19.12
N LYS A 263 11.98 -6.87 -19.32
CA LYS A 263 12.61 -6.96 -20.67
C LYS A 263 12.83 -8.40 -21.14
N GLY A 264 13.13 -9.32 -20.23
CA GLY A 264 13.39 -10.73 -20.54
C GLY A 264 12.45 -11.71 -19.82
N ASN A 265 11.69 -11.22 -18.87
CA ASN A 265 10.82 -11.97 -17.96
C ASN A 265 9.38 -11.46 -17.99
N TYR A 266 8.97 -10.85 -19.09
CA TYR A 266 7.57 -10.51 -19.35
C TYR A 266 6.78 -11.74 -19.79
N PRO A 267 5.47 -11.80 -19.52
CA PRO A 267 4.61 -12.88 -20.03
C PRO A 267 4.47 -12.83 -21.55
N ASP A 268 4.47 -14.00 -22.21
CA ASP A 268 4.20 -14.09 -23.65
C ASP A 268 2.83 -13.55 -24.03
N SER A 269 1.84 -13.81 -23.19
CA SER A 269 0.45 -13.40 -23.43
C SER A 269 -0.36 -13.31 -22.14
N CYS A 270 -1.54 -12.71 -22.21
CA CYS A 270 -2.47 -12.63 -21.10
C CYS A 270 -3.93 -12.84 -21.55
N THR A 271 -4.79 -13.18 -20.58
CA THR A 271 -6.25 -13.08 -20.68
C THR A 271 -6.79 -12.39 -19.43
N ILE A 272 -7.98 -11.80 -19.54
CA ILE A 272 -8.71 -11.31 -18.37
C ILE A 272 -10.11 -11.88 -18.36
N GLU A 273 -10.49 -12.43 -17.23
CA GLU A 273 -11.84 -12.91 -16.94
C GLU A 273 -12.49 -12.01 -15.89
N ALA A 274 -13.79 -11.92 -15.92
CA ALA A 274 -14.56 -11.12 -14.97
C ALA A 274 -15.71 -11.90 -14.39
N CYS A 275 -16.12 -11.54 -13.16
CA CYS A 275 -17.35 -12.08 -12.57
C CYS A 275 -18.06 -11.01 -11.73
N MET A 276 -19.33 -11.25 -11.43
CA MET A 276 -20.11 -10.47 -10.50
C MET A 276 -20.39 -11.30 -9.26
N SER A 277 -19.84 -10.91 -8.12
CA SER A 277 -20.06 -11.54 -6.81
C SER A 277 -20.16 -10.49 -5.72
N ARG A 278 -20.92 -10.80 -4.66
CA ARG A 278 -20.97 -9.98 -3.43
C ARG A 278 -20.15 -10.59 -2.29
N ASN A 279 -19.58 -11.77 -2.53
CA ASN A 279 -18.82 -12.51 -1.53
C ASN A 279 -17.43 -12.84 -2.07
N ASP A 280 -16.41 -12.24 -1.48
CA ASP A 280 -15.02 -12.43 -1.85
C ASP A 280 -14.54 -13.88 -1.58
N ASP A 281 -15.05 -14.53 -0.51
CA ASP A 281 -14.69 -15.92 -0.17
C ASP A 281 -15.15 -16.90 -1.25
N ASP A 282 -16.33 -16.67 -1.86
CA ASP A 282 -16.82 -17.52 -2.95
C ASP A 282 -15.95 -17.33 -4.22
N VAL A 283 -15.43 -16.12 -4.45
CA VAL A 283 -14.53 -15.82 -5.57
C VAL A 283 -13.20 -16.55 -5.35
N ILE A 284 -12.61 -16.41 -4.16
CA ILE A 284 -11.34 -17.06 -3.79
C ILE A 284 -11.47 -18.59 -3.84
N ALA A 285 -12.62 -19.13 -3.37
CA ALA A 285 -12.89 -20.55 -3.37
C ALA A 285 -13.23 -21.14 -4.76
N GLY A 286 -13.26 -20.30 -5.82
CA GLY A 286 -13.59 -20.73 -7.19
C GLY A 286 -15.03 -21.13 -7.40
N LYS A 287 -15.97 -20.64 -6.57
CA LYS A 287 -17.42 -20.96 -6.65
C LYS A 287 -18.20 -19.99 -7.54
N VAL A 288 -17.51 -19.19 -8.31
CA VAL A 288 -18.10 -18.21 -9.24
C VAL A 288 -17.90 -18.64 -10.69
N GLU A 289 -18.81 -18.23 -11.55
CA GLU A 289 -18.62 -18.38 -13.00
C GLU A 289 -17.82 -17.21 -13.53
N TRP A 290 -16.67 -17.51 -14.15
CA TRP A 290 -15.82 -16.53 -14.81
C TRP A 290 -16.18 -16.41 -16.27
N VAL A 291 -16.32 -15.19 -16.74
CA VAL A 291 -16.62 -14.87 -18.14
C VAL A 291 -15.43 -14.15 -18.75
N THR A 292 -15.03 -14.54 -19.96
CA THR A 292 -13.93 -13.90 -20.68
C THR A 292 -14.25 -12.44 -20.98
N LEU A 293 -13.48 -11.53 -20.40
CA LEU A 293 -13.53 -10.10 -20.66
C LEU A 293 -12.55 -9.72 -21.78
N LEU A 294 -11.29 -10.18 -21.68
CA LEU A 294 -10.25 -10.00 -22.66
C LEU A 294 -9.76 -11.39 -23.10
N PRO A 295 -10.01 -11.80 -24.35
CA PRO A 295 -9.45 -13.04 -24.90
C PRO A 295 -7.92 -12.94 -25.00
N LEU A 296 -7.27 -14.06 -25.33
CA LEU A 296 -5.82 -14.14 -25.38
C LEU A 296 -5.20 -13.02 -26.23
N GLN A 297 -4.33 -12.22 -25.60
CA GLN A 297 -3.57 -11.15 -26.21
C GLN A 297 -2.08 -11.38 -26.02
N LYS A 298 -1.31 -11.17 -27.07
CA LYS A 298 0.16 -11.17 -27.00
C LYS A 298 0.66 -9.93 -26.28
N LEU A 299 1.72 -10.13 -25.50
CA LEU A 299 2.43 -9.05 -24.82
C LEU A 299 3.84 -8.92 -25.39
N GLU A 300 4.41 -7.74 -25.21
CA GLU A 300 5.77 -7.39 -25.60
C GLU A 300 6.56 -6.91 -24.36
N ALA A 301 7.88 -6.93 -24.46
CA ALA A 301 8.76 -6.47 -23.39
C ALA A 301 8.66 -4.95 -23.16
N ASP A 302 8.69 -4.54 -21.89
CA ASP A 302 8.92 -3.14 -21.49
C ASP A 302 7.93 -2.15 -22.18
N ARG A 303 6.63 -2.49 -22.16
CA ARG A 303 5.62 -1.77 -22.95
C ARG A 303 4.24 -1.75 -22.29
N GLU A 304 3.49 -0.66 -22.50
CA GLU A 304 2.05 -0.59 -22.21
C GLU A 304 1.25 -1.20 -23.38
N HIS A 305 0.34 -2.12 -23.07
CA HIS A 305 -0.61 -2.73 -23.99
C HIS A 305 -2.00 -2.22 -23.67
N ILE A 306 -2.66 -1.61 -24.66
CA ILE A 306 -3.96 -0.98 -24.51
C ILE A 306 -4.99 -1.75 -25.32
N PHE A 307 -6.04 -2.20 -24.67
CA PHE A 307 -7.12 -2.97 -25.25
C PHE A 307 -8.47 -2.26 -25.03
N GLU A 308 -9.17 -1.95 -26.10
CA GLU A 308 -10.50 -1.32 -26.09
C GLU A 308 -11.47 -2.07 -27.00
N HIS A 309 -10.98 -2.46 -28.18
CA HIS A 309 -11.76 -3.16 -29.20
C HIS A 309 -11.77 -4.68 -28.99
N GLU A 310 -10.80 -5.20 -28.29
CA GLU A 310 -10.62 -6.62 -27.98
C GLU A 310 -11.48 -7.09 -26.81
N ILE A 311 -12.11 -6.16 -26.07
CA ILE A 311 -13.00 -6.48 -24.96
C ILE A 311 -14.25 -7.19 -25.50
N SER A 312 -14.41 -8.47 -25.13
CA SER A 312 -15.45 -9.35 -25.68
C SER A 312 -16.85 -8.97 -25.25
N GLN A 313 -17.00 -8.47 -24.02
CA GLN A 313 -18.30 -8.04 -23.49
C GLN A 313 -18.15 -6.97 -22.43
N LYS A 314 -19.14 -6.06 -22.41
CA LYS A 314 -19.18 -4.94 -21.48
C LYS A 314 -20.28 -5.17 -20.43
N SER A 315 -20.09 -6.19 -19.58
CA SER A 315 -20.98 -6.47 -18.46
C SER A 315 -20.45 -5.85 -17.16
N VAL A 316 -21.37 -5.59 -16.22
CA VAL A 316 -21.00 -5.14 -14.88
C VAL A 316 -20.24 -6.26 -14.18
N SER A 317 -19.10 -5.92 -13.64
CA SER A 317 -18.21 -6.83 -12.93
C SER A 317 -17.79 -6.26 -11.59
N SER A 318 -17.60 -7.11 -10.60
CA SER A 318 -17.08 -6.76 -9.28
C SER A 318 -15.66 -7.28 -9.05
N HIS A 319 -15.27 -8.33 -9.79
CA HIS A 319 -13.96 -8.95 -9.70
C HIS A 319 -13.43 -9.28 -11.08
N VAL A 320 -12.12 -9.26 -11.20
CA VAL A 320 -11.40 -9.70 -12.39
C VAL A 320 -10.30 -10.69 -12.03
N ARG A 321 -9.97 -11.57 -12.97
CA ARG A 321 -8.81 -12.46 -12.89
C ARG A 321 -7.92 -12.19 -14.08
N LEU A 322 -6.72 -11.66 -13.83
CA LEU A 322 -5.66 -11.58 -14.83
C LEU A 322 -4.94 -12.93 -14.86
N ASN A 323 -4.89 -13.57 -16.01
CA ASN A 323 -4.05 -14.73 -16.26
C ASN A 323 -2.89 -14.32 -17.17
N ILE A 324 -1.70 -14.77 -16.86
CA ILE A 324 -0.49 -14.58 -17.67
C ILE A 324 0.07 -15.93 -18.09
N PHE A 325 0.71 -15.98 -19.25
CA PHE A 325 1.21 -17.20 -19.86
C PHE A 325 2.66 -17.03 -20.31
N PRO A 326 3.58 -18.00 -20.02
CA PRO A 326 3.42 -19.07 -19.03
C PRO A 326 3.58 -18.57 -17.58
N ASP A 327 4.40 -17.54 -17.39
CA ASP A 327 4.82 -16.88 -16.14
C ASP A 327 5.41 -15.51 -16.49
N GLY A 328 5.83 -14.74 -15.49
CA GLY A 328 6.59 -13.50 -15.70
C GLY A 328 6.12 -12.33 -14.86
N GLY A 329 6.46 -11.12 -15.30
CA GLY A 329 6.18 -9.90 -14.59
C GLY A 329 5.27 -8.92 -15.33
N VAL A 330 4.37 -8.30 -14.57
CA VAL A 330 3.49 -7.21 -15.01
C VAL A 330 3.66 -6.04 -14.05
N SER A 331 4.01 -4.89 -14.60
CA SER A 331 4.27 -3.68 -13.82
C SER A 331 3.00 -3.09 -13.25
N ARG A 332 1.97 -2.92 -14.10
CA ARG A 332 0.68 -2.33 -13.71
C ARG A 332 -0.47 -2.94 -14.50
N LEU A 333 -1.63 -3.00 -13.85
CA LEU A 333 -2.91 -3.26 -14.48
C LEU A 333 -3.81 -2.05 -14.26
N ARG A 334 -4.47 -1.56 -15.34
CA ARG A 334 -5.49 -0.52 -15.26
C ARG A 334 -6.77 -1.00 -15.93
N LEU A 335 -7.88 -0.80 -15.28
CA LEU A 335 -9.21 -1.18 -15.75
C LEU A 335 -10.09 0.06 -15.78
N MET A 336 -9.95 0.85 -16.85
CA MET A 336 -10.69 2.09 -17.01
C MET A 336 -12.14 1.78 -17.35
N GLY A 337 -13.04 2.37 -16.60
CA GLY A 337 -14.46 2.09 -16.78
C GLY A 337 -15.35 3.00 -15.95
N LYS A 338 -16.63 2.66 -15.93
CA LYS A 338 -17.67 3.42 -15.22
C LYS A 338 -18.31 2.57 -14.14
N LYS A 339 -18.59 3.19 -13.01
CA LYS A 339 -19.35 2.52 -11.95
C LYS A 339 -20.75 2.13 -12.42
N GLN A 340 -21.28 1.07 -11.83
CA GLN A 340 -22.70 0.74 -11.99
C GLN A 340 -23.56 1.87 -11.38
N ALA A 341 -24.66 2.22 -12.07
CA ALA A 341 -25.62 3.23 -11.62
C ALA A 341 -26.36 2.80 -10.35
#